data_07d23c41dad83367b64fb646d3f1cafd
#
_entry.id   07d23c41dad83367b64fb646d3f1cafd
#
_cell.length_a   1.000
_cell.length_b   1.000
_cell.length_c   1.000
_cell.angle_alpha   90.00
_cell.angle_beta   90.00
_cell.angle_gamma   90.00
#
_symmetry.space_group_name_H-M   'P 1'
#
loop_
_entity.id
_entity.type
_entity.pdbx_description
1 polymer ?
#
loop_
_entity_poly.entity_id
_entity_poly.type
_entity_poly.pdbx_seq_one_letter_code
_entity_poly.pdbx_strand_id
1 'polypeptide(L)'
;MDFARPGDWPSIEAVARQTLSPSELDLLSTWWQRNPMGFQVARDAAGEIAGLEVRELDSLPRSLVDLDPVARRWRDHIRAHPVPTGQHVLFNRFDLPGADEQTAVVVMAALMLDLKRRYMELRPNLRRIYSTDAASVVGTPWEQLGFEPVPGGPVESGGVASYPSVLDFGPASVDGWLSRVIATELRADQDELLDVAQRQLVVDGRRVHLTKLETDVLRCLVENPNRVVDRATLLREVWGYDDPGGSNVVEAQVKSIRRKLGDRSGAIETVRGVGYRIVPGFQPHAAGADAPKPRDSSEA
;
A
#
# COMPACT_ATOMS: atom_id res chain seq x y z
N MET A 1 -17.51 12.91 5.56
CA MET A 1 -16.94 12.87 6.92
C MET A 1 -17.24 14.19 7.62
N ASP A 2 -17.81 14.11 8.81
CA ASP A 2 -18.17 15.26 9.65
C ASP A 2 -17.59 15.08 11.04
N PHE A 3 -17.39 16.19 11.75
CA PHE A 3 -17.11 16.10 13.19
C PHE A 3 -18.33 15.55 13.92
N ALA A 4 -18.09 14.67 14.89
CA ALA A 4 -19.14 14.15 15.73
C ALA A 4 -19.77 15.29 16.58
N ARG A 5 -21.08 15.21 16.79
CA ARG A 5 -21.87 16.16 17.60
C ARG A 5 -22.07 15.61 19.01
N PRO A 6 -22.30 16.45 20.01
CA PRO A 6 -22.51 15.98 21.39
C PRO A 6 -23.59 14.90 21.56
N GLY A 7 -24.63 14.91 20.72
CA GLY A 7 -25.70 13.92 20.74
C GLY A 7 -25.41 12.62 20.00
N ASP A 8 -24.28 12.48 19.33
CA ASP A 8 -23.95 11.32 18.46
C ASP A 8 -23.46 10.10 19.27
N TRP A 9 -23.13 10.26 20.55
CA TRP A 9 -22.56 9.17 21.34
C TRP A 9 -23.35 7.85 21.29
N PRO A 10 -24.69 7.83 21.43
CA PRO A 10 -25.43 6.57 21.39
C PRO A 10 -25.26 5.82 20.04
N SER A 11 -25.20 6.55 18.92
CA SER A 11 -24.97 5.98 17.60
C SER A 11 -23.51 5.54 17.41
N ILE A 12 -22.55 6.30 17.89
CA ILE A 12 -21.12 5.94 17.93
C ILE A 12 -20.94 4.66 18.73
N GLU A 13 -21.50 4.58 19.92
CA GLU A 13 -21.44 3.40 20.78
C GLU A 13 -22.08 2.17 20.11
N ALA A 14 -23.21 2.35 19.42
CA ALA A 14 -23.87 1.26 18.69
C ALA A 14 -23.02 0.70 17.55
N VAL A 15 -22.33 1.54 16.79
CA VAL A 15 -21.37 1.12 15.77
C VAL A 15 -20.17 0.41 16.40
N ALA A 16 -19.60 1.00 17.46
CA ALA A 16 -18.42 0.46 18.12
C ALA A 16 -18.66 -0.91 18.77
N ARG A 17 -19.85 -1.14 19.34
CA ARG A 17 -20.25 -2.45 19.92
C ARG A 17 -20.25 -3.60 18.93
N GLN A 18 -20.29 -3.32 17.63
CA GLN A 18 -20.29 -4.35 16.60
C GLN A 18 -18.89 -4.96 16.38
N THR A 19 -17.83 -4.20 16.72
CA THR A 19 -16.44 -4.58 16.39
C THR A 19 -15.50 -4.58 17.59
N LEU A 20 -15.75 -3.74 18.61
CA LEU A 20 -14.88 -3.60 19.76
C LEU A 20 -15.25 -4.53 20.90
N SER A 21 -14.25 -5.02 21.60
CA SER A 21 -14.42 -5.69 22.91
C SER A 21 -14.97 -4.73 23.96
N PRO A 22 -15.55 -5.23 25.06
CA PRO A 22 -16.05 -4.36 26.15
C PRO A 22 -14.99 -3.39 26.69
N SER A 23 -13.76 -3.83 26.86
CA SER A 23 -12.66 -3.00 27.36
C SER A 23 -12.20 -1.93 26.35
N GLU A 24 -12.24 -2.22 25.04
CA GLU A 24 -11.97 -1.22 24.02
C GLU A 24 -13.11 -0.21 23.91
N LEU A 25 -14.35 -0.64 24.12
CA LEU A 25 -15.50 0.25 24.16
C LEU A 25 -15.43 1.20 25.36
N ASP A 26 -15.02 0.72 26.56
CA ASP A 26 -14.77 1.56 27.72
C ASP A 26 -13.66 2.58 27.44
N LEU A 27 -12.62 2.16 26.73
CA LEU A 27 -11.53 3.03 26.30
C LEU A 27 -12.04 4.09 25.30
N LEU A 28 -12.82 3.69 24.29
CA LEU A 28 -13.43 4.62 23.33
C LEU A 28 -14.33 5.64 24.04
N SER A 29 -15.13 5.20 25.02
CA SER A 29 -15.95 6.07 25.87
C SER A 29 -15.09 7.09 26.64
N THR A 30 -13.94 6.65 27.16
CA THR A 30 -12.98 7.53 27.83
C THR A 30 -12.41 8.57 26.86
N TRP A 31 -12.07 8.17 25.64
CA TRP A 31 -11.64 9.09 24.58
C TRP A 31 -12.73 10.11 24.25
N TRP A 32 -13.99 9.67 24.09
CA TRP A 32 -15.12 10.57 23.86
C TRP A 32 -15.28 11.62 24.96
N GLN A 33 -15.23 11.21 26.20
CA GLN A 33 -15.37 12.13 27.37
C GLN A 33 -14.23 13.16 27.48
N ARG A 34 -13.03 12.79 27.03
CA ARG A 34 -11.82 13.62 27.17
C ARG A 34 -11.51 14.45 25.94
N ASN A 35 -11.87 13.96 24.76
CA ASN A 35 -11.60 14.62 23.48
C ASN A 35 -12.71 14.34 22.45
N PRO A 36 -13.94 14.83 22.62
CA PRO A 36 -15.02 14.63 21.66
C PRO A 36 -14.70 15.24 20.28
N MET A 37 -13.87 16.29 20.22
CA MET A 37 -13.47 16.94 18.97
C MET A 37 -12.53 16.09 18.09
N GLY A 38 -11.94 15.06 18.65
CA GLY A 38 -11.12 14.09 17.89
C GLY A 38 -11.95 13.08 17.10
N PHE A 39 -13.26 13.02 17.34
CA PHE A 39 -14.15 12.08 16.69
C PHE A 39 -14.69 12.63 15.38
N GLN A 40 -14.52 11.86 14.31
CA GLN A 40 -15.12 12.12 13.02
C GLN A 40 -16.00 10.94 12.62
N VAL A 41 -17.12 11.21 11.97
CA VAL A 41 -18.13 10.21 11.63
C VAL A 41 -18.42 10.19 10.12
N ALA A 42 -18.57 9.00 9.57
CA ALA A 42 -19.15 8.78 8.26
C ALA A 42 -20.65 8.57 8.44
N ARG A 43 -21.45 9.35 7.71
CA ARG A 43 -22.91 9.21 7.70
C ARG A 43 -23.36 8.61 6.38
N ASP A 44 -24.37 7.76 6.45
CA ASP A 44 -25.05 7.22 5.29
C ASP A 44 -26.04 8.24 4.67
N ALA A 45 -26.77 7.82 3.63
CA ALA A 45 -27.75 8.65 2.96
C ALA A 45 -28.97 9.03 3.83
N ALA A 46 -29.25 8.28 4.89
CA ALA A 46 -30.29 8.59 5.87
C ALA A 46 -29.78 9.54 6.99
N GLY A 47 -28.47 9.82 7.00
CA GLY A 47 -27.83 10.65 8.02
C GLY A 47 -27.39 9.87 9.25
N GLU A 48 -27.56 8.55 9.27
CA GLU A 48 -27.13 7.67 10.35
C GLU A 48 -25.62 7.43 10.32
N ILE A 49 -25.01 7.21 11.49
CA ILE A 49 -23.57 6.95 11.59
C ILE A 49 -23.27 5.52 11.14
N ALA A 50 -22.54 5.40 10.05
CA ALA A 50 -22.12 4.12 9.47
C ALA A 50 -20.69 3.71 9.87
N GLY A 51 -19.89 4.65 10.35
CA GLY A 51 -18.54 4.41 10.87
C GLY A 51 -17.91 5.66 11.43
N LEU A 52 -16.76 5.50 12.04
CA LEU A 52 -16.05 6.62 12.69
C LEU A 52 -14.53 6.40 12.72
N GLU A 53 -13.83 7.49 12.96
CA GLU A 53 -12.41 7.51 13.30
C GLU A 53 -12.15 8.45 14.48
N VAL A 54 -11.06 8.19 15.20
CA VAL A 54 -10.65 9.02 16.34
C VAL A 54 -9.22 9.47 16.13
N ARG A 55 -9.05 10.79 15.99
CA ARG A 55 -7.75 11.42 15.73
C ARG A 55 -7.42 12.50 16.75
N GLU A 56 -6.15 12.73 16.95
CA GLU A 56 -5.60 13.81 17.77
C GLU A 56 -4.42 14.45 17.05
N LEU A 57 -4.22 15.75 17.24
CA LEU A 57 -3.15 16.52 16.63
C LEU A 57 -2.18 17.03 17.70
N ASP A 58 -0.89 16.86 17.46
CA ASP A 58 0.27 17.37 18.20
C ASP A 58 0.45 16.86 19.64
N SER A 59 -0.61 16.62 20.38
CA SER A 59 -0.48 16.20 21.78
C SER A 59 -1.61 15.30 22.23
N LEU A 60 -1.26 14.24 22.94
CA LEU A 60 -2.24 13.38 23.61
C LEU A 60 -2.49 13.91 25.04
N PRO A 61 -3.75 14.15 25.43
CA PRO A 61 -4.08 14.53 26.78
C PRO A 61 -3.51 13.55 27.81
N ARG A 62 -2.88 14.06 28.88
CA ARG A 62 -2.23 13.22 29.88
C ARG A 62 -3.18 12.15 30.44
N SER A 63 -4.44 12.53 30.66
CA SER A 63 -5.47 11.62 31.15
C SER A 63 -5.81 10.46 30.21
N LEU A 64 -5.59 10.60 28.88
CA LEU A 64 -5.73 9.53 27.92
C LEU A 64 -4.49 8.63 27.90
N VAL A 65 -3.33 9.24 27.93
CA VAL A 65 -2.05 8.49 27.96
C VAL A 65 -1.93 7.58 29.18
N ASP A 66 -2.45 8.00 30.32
CA ASP A 66 -2.40 7.19 31.55
C ASP A 66 -3.34 5.95 31.49
N LEU A 67 -4.39 6.01 30.69
CA LEU A 67 -5.41 4.96 30.57
C LEU A 67 -5.24 4.11 29.31
N ASP A 68 -4.75 4.67 28.21
CA ASP A 68 -4.58 3.99 26.95
C ASP A 68 -3.13 3.51 26.75
N PRO A 69 -2.87 2.18 26.78
CA PRO A 69 -1.53 1.64 26.60
C PRO A 69 -0.93 1.95 25.24
N VAL A 70 -1.74 2.09 24.17
CA VAL A 70 -1.28 2.48 22.84
C VAL A 70 -0.83 3.94 22.83
N ALA A 71 -1.64 4.85 23.39
CA ALA A 71 -1.30 6.26 23.51
C ALA A 71 -0.02 6.46 24.35
N ARG A 72 0.15 5.66 25.40
CA ARG A 72 1.39 5.63 26.20
C ARG A 72 2.59 5.22 25.38
N ARG A 73 2.48 4.17 24.56
CA ARG A 73 3.55 3.71 23.67
C ARG A 73 3.96 4.80 22.68
N TRP A 74 3.01 5.48 22.06
CA TRP A 74 3.28 6.59 21.14
C TRP A 74 3.98 7.76 21.82
N ARG A 75 3.51 8.15 23.01
CA ARG A 75 4.16 9.21 23.80
C ARG A 75 5.62 8.88 24.13
N ASP A 76 5.88 7.64 24.53
CA ASP A 76 7.23 7.23 24.94
C ASP A 76 8.16 7.20 23.71
N HIS A 77 7.65 6.80 22.55
CA HIS A 77 8.38 6.89 21.27
C HIS A 77 8.69 8.34 20.88
N ILE A 78 7.74 9.26 21.00
CA ILE A 78 7.97 10.69 20.73
C ILE A 78 9.01 11.29 21.67
N ARG A 79 9.00 10.91 22.95
CA ARG A 79 10.01 11.38 23.90
C ARG A 79 11.43 10.90 23.56
N ALA A 80 11.55 9.68 23.05
CA ALA A 80 12.83 9.14 22.58
C ALA A 80 13.26 9.76 21.24
N HIS A 81 12.30 10.19 20.41
CA HIS A 81 12.53 10.76 19.08
C HIS A 81 11.72 12.07 18.93
N PRO A 82 12.19 13.18 19.53
CA PRO A 82 11.45 14.44 19.51
C PRO A 82 11.19 14.96 18.10
N VAL A 83 10.00 15.55 17.91
CA VAL A 83 9.64 16.23 16.67
C VAL A 83 10.08 17.70 16.78
N PRO A 84 10.72 18.26 15.74
CA PRO A 84 11.12 19.65 15.71
C PRO A 84 9.95 20.63 15.94
N THR A 85 10.22 21.75 16.61
CA THR A 85 9.22 22.80 16.82
C THR A 85 8.65 23.30 15.50
N GLY A 86 7.32 23.44 15.42
CA GLY A 86 6.60 23.88 14.23
C GLY A 86 6.25 22.73 13.27
N GLN A 87 6.65 21.51 13.59
CA GLN A 87 6.17 20.33 12.86
C GLN A 87 5.06 19.62 13.65
N HIS A 88 4.12 19.02 12.92
CA HIS A 88 2.91 18.38 13.47
C HIS A 88 3.04 16.87 13.55
N VAL A 89 2.32 16.31 14.53
CA VAL A 89 2.14 14.87 14.71
C VAL A 89 0.65 14.58 14.73
N LEU A 90 0.22 13.62 13.90
CA LEU A 90 -1.15 13.14 13.86
C LEU A 90 -1.23 11.75 14.52
N PHE A 91 -2.16 11.57 15.42
CA PHE A 91 -2.47 10.28 16.05
C PHE A 91 -3.81 9.78 15.52
N ASN A 92 -3.82 8.58 14.98
CA ASN A 92 -5.01 7.88 14.51
C ASN A 92 -5.24 6.66 15.40
N ARG A 93 -6.23 6.74 16.30
CA ARG A 93 -6.39 5.72 17.36
C ARG A 93 -7.42 4.66 17.07
N PHE A 94 -8.51 5.02 16.43
CA PHE A 94 -9.58 4.11 16.07
C PHE A 94 -10.03 4.40 14.64
N ASP A 95 -10.21 3.33 13.86
CA ASP A 95 -10.86 3.33 12.56
C ASP A 95 -11.94 2.24 12.61
N LEU A 96 -13.20 2.63 12.69
CA LEU A 96 -14.34 1.73 12.86
C LEU A 96 -15.28 1.87 11.66
N PRO A 97 -15.15 1.02 10.63
CA PRO A 97 -15.97 1.11 9.43
C PRO A 97 -17.38 0.50 9.56
N GLY A 98 -17.76 0.05 10.78
CA GLY A 98 -18.98 -0.72 10.99
C GLY A 98 -18.79 -2.21 10.65
N ALA A 99 -19.81 -3.04 10.92
CA ALA A 99 -19.71 -4.50 10.78
C ALA A 99 -20.31 -5.06 9.47
N ASP A 100 -21.17 -4.31 8.78
CA ASP A 100 -21.70 -4.73 7.48
C ASP A 100 -20.61 -4.63 6.41
N GLU A 101 -20.27 -5.77 5.78
CA GLU A 101 -19.13 -5.90 4.88
C GLU A 101 -19.17 -4.94 3.68
N GLN A 102 -20.37 -4.74 3.07
CA GLN A 102 -20.51 -3.84 1.92
C GLN A 102 -20.35 -2.38 2.33
N THR A 103 -20.97 -1.99 3.43
CA THR A 103 -20.87 -0.64 3.98
C THR A 103 -19.48 -0.36 4.51
N ALA A 104 -18.84 -1.35 5.15
CA ALA A 104 -17.49 -1.24 5.70
C ALA A 104 -16.45 -0.85 4.64
N VAL A 105 -16.51 -1.43 3.44
CA VAL A 105 -15.61 -1.07 2.32
C VAL A 105 -15.76 0.41 1.93
N VAL A 106 -16.99 0.89 1.80
CA VAL A 106 -17.27 2.28 1.42
C VAL A 106 -16.86 3.24 2.52
N VAL A 107 -17.17 2.91 3.77
CA VAL A 107 -16.80 3.71 4.95
C VAL A 107 -15.29 3.76 5.10
N MET A 108 -14.59 2.61 5.00
CA MET A 108 -13.12 2.58 5.05
C MET A 108 -12.50 3.44 3.96
N ALA A 109 -13.03 3.40 2.74
CA ALA A 109 -12.56 4.28 1.67
C ALA A 109 -12.77 5.77 2.02
N ALA A 110 -13.90 6.13 2.65
CA ALA A 110 -14.16 7.49 3.10
C ALA A 110 -13.19 7.92 4.22
N LEU A 111 -12.93 7.05 5.21
CA LEU A 111 -11.94 7.28 6.28
C LEU A 111 -10.53 7.51 5.70
N MET A 112 -10.12 6.66 4.75
CA MET A 112 -8.82 6.78 4.08
C MET A 112 -8.70 8.07 3.25
N LEU A 113 -9.75 8.48 2.56
CA LEU A 113 -9.76 9.74 1.81
C LEU A 113 -9.69 10.94 2.74
N ASP A 114 -10.39 10.90 3.88
CA ASP A 114 -10.33 11.97 4.87
C ASP A 114 -8.94 12.06 5.53
N LEU A 115 -8.32 10.94 5.84
CA LEU A 115 -6.95 10.89 6.33
C LEU A 115 -5.98 11.53 5.31
N LYS A 116 -6.11 11.20 4.01
CA LYS A 116 -5.30 11.82 2.94
C LYS A 116 -5.56 13.32 2.81
N ARG A 117 -6.82 13.76 2.92
CA ARG A 117 -7.16 15.18 2.97
C ARG A 117 -6.42 15.87 4.12
N ARG A 118 -6.41 15.24 5.30
CA ARG A 118 -5.73 15.77 6.48
C ARG A 118 -4.21 15.87 6.30
N TYR A 119 -3.59 14.91 5.61
CA TYR A 119 -2.17 15.01 5.23
C TYR A 119 -1.89 16.27 4.40
N MET A 120 -2.76 16.54 3.43
CA MET A 120 -2.61 17.68 2.53
C MET A 120 -2.83 19.02 3.24
N GLU A 121 -3.75 19.07 4.23
CA GLU A 121 -3.99 20.26 5.04
C GLU A 121 -2.83 20.58 5.98
N LEU A 122 -2.18 19.56 6.54
CA LEU A 122 -1.09 19.70 7.50
C LEU A 122 0.30 19.86 6.86
N ARG A 123 0.41 19.64 5.55
CA ARG A 123 1.67 19.95 4.86
C ARG A 123 1.92 21.46 4.82
N PRO A 124 3.14 21.96 4.78
CA PRO A 124 4.40 21.20 4.71
C PRO A 124 4.94 20.76 6.08
N ASN A 125 4.15 20.83 7.13
CA ASN A 125 4.64 20.70 8.51
C ASN A 125 4.29 19.35 9.16
N LEU A 126 3.51 18.47 8.52
CA LEU A 126 3.24 17.14 9.07
C LEU A 126 4.52 16.31 9.09
N ARG A 127 4.97 15.93 10.28
CA ARG A 127 6.18 15.14 10.49
C ARG A 127 5.88 13.66 10.63
N ARG A 128 4.91 13.30 11.48
CA ARG A 128 4.61 11.89 11.77
C ARG A 128 3.13 11.62 11.84
N ILE A 129 2.78 10.40 11.48
CA ILE A 129 1.49 9.81 11.82
C ILE A 129 1.76 8.57 12.66
N TYR A 130 1.02 8.46 13.74
CA TYR A 130 0.92 7.26 14.53
C TYR A 130 -0.42 6.59 14.27
N SER A 131 -0.40 5.29 14.05
CA SER A 131 -1.60 4.47 13.87
C SER A 131 -1.51 3.18 14.68
N THR A 132 -2.60 2.44 14.72
CA THR A 132 -2.63 1.11 15.33
C THR A 132 -3.61 0.23 14.57
N ASP A 133 -3.23 -1.04 14.43
CA ASP A 133 -3.98 -2.06 13.70
C ASP A 133 -4.10 -3.35 14.52
N ALA A 134 -4.96 -4.27 14.08
CA ALA A 134 -5.10 -5.61 14.65
C ALA A 134 -3.94 -6.54 14.28
N ALA A 135 -3.09 -6.15 13.33
CA ALA A 135 -1.91 -6.91 12.88
C ALA A 135 -0.71 -5.98 12.67
N SER A 136 0.50 -6.56 12.65
CA SER A 136 1.72 -5.83 12.34
C SER A 136 1.70 -5.30 10.90
N VAL A 137 2.26 -4.12 10.68
CA VAL A 137 2.45 -3.54 9.34
C VAL A 137 3.53 -4.26 8.51
N VAL A 138 4.36 -5.09 9.15
CA VAL A 138 5.45 -5.83 8.48
C VAL A 138 4.87 -6.83 7.48
N GLY A 139 5.39 -6.82 6.25
CA GLY A 139 4.91 -7.65 5.15
C GLY A 139 3.61 -7.17 4.50
N THR A 140 3.13 -5.98 4.84
CA THR A 140 1.91 -5.40 4.29
C THR A 140 2.21 -4.25 3.33
N PRO A 141 1.23 -3.78 2.52
CA PRO A 141 1.38 -2.57 1.71
C PRO A 141 1.71 -1.31 2.53
N TRP A 142 1.37 -1.27 3.82
CA TRP A 142 1.70 -0.15 4.71
C TRP A 142 3.20 -0.02 4.94
N GLU A 143 3.93 -1.14 5.05
CA GLU A 143 5.39 -1.13 5.13
C GLU A 143 6.02 -0.50 3.87
N GLN A 144 5.48 -0.80 2.68
CA GLN A 144 5.95 -0.20 1.41
C GLN A 144 5.73 1.32 1.37
N LEU A 145 4.69 1.82 2.05
CA LEU A 145 4.45 3.25 2.23
C LEU A 145 5.35 3.88 3.30
N GLY A 146 6.14 3.08 4.02
CA GLY A 146 7.11 3.53 5.02
C GLY A 146 6.57 3.52 6.45
N PHE A 147 5.44 2.84 6.73
CA PHE A 147 5.04 2.58 8.11
C PHE A 147 5.97 1.56 8.76
N GLU A 148 6.38 1.85 9.97
CA GLU A 148 7.22 0.99 10.78
C GLU A 148 6.53 0.65 12.10
N PRO A 149 6.75 -0.55 12.68
CA PRO A 149 6.26 -0.85 14.02
C PRO A 149 6.90 0.09 15.05
N VAL A 150 6.10 0.63 15.96
CA VAL A 150 6.65 1.33 17.14
C VAL A 150 7.32 0.29 18.05
N PRO A 151 8.60 0.50 18.45
CA PRO A 151 9.34 -0.47 19.25
C PRO A 151 8.62 -0.91 20.53
N GLY A 152 8.77 -2.20 20.89
CA GLY A 152 8.21 -2.81 22.09
C GLY A 152 7.08 -3.81 21.83
N GLY A 153 6.83 -4.15 20.55
CA GLY A 153 5.85 -5.18 20.16
C GLY A 153 4.39 -4.76 20.34
N PRO A 154 3.46 -5.71 20.22
CA PRO A 154 2.04 -5.43 20.39
C PRO A 154 1.71 -4.94 21.79
N VAL A 155 0.59 -4.24 21.89
CA VAL A 155 0.04 -3.74 23.16
C VAL A 155 -1.26 -4.48 23.43
N GLU A 156 -1.30 -5.19 24.55
CA GLU A 156 -2.49 -5.91 24.98
C GLU A 156 -3.46 -4.98 25.71
N SER A 157 -4.71 -4.99 25.30
CA SER A 157 -5.80 -4.27 25.95
C SER A 157 -7.06 -5.14 25.95
N GLY A 158 -7.48 -5.60 27.13
CA GLY A 158 -8.70 -6.41 27.26
C GLY A 158 -8.69 -7.73 26.49
N GLY A 159 -7.52 -8.36 26.32
CA GLY A 159 -7.35 -9.60 25.59
C GLY A 159 -7.24 -9.42 24.06
N VAL A 160 -7.19 -8.17 23.60
CA VAL A 160 -6.98 -7.83 22.18
C VAL A 160 -5.59 -7.24 22.01
N ALA A 161 -4.82 -7.79 21.05
CA ALA A 161 -3.52 -7.27 20.69
C ALA A 161 -3.67 -6.14 19.66
N SER A 162 -3.07 -4.99 19.95
CA SER A 162 -2.97 -3.84 19.05
C SER A 162 -1.51 -3.64 18.66
N TYR A 163 -1.25 -3.33 17.40
CA TYR A 163 0.08 -3.15 16.83
C TYR A 163 0.33 -1.67 16.49
N PRO A 164 0.92 -0.89 17.42
CA PRO A 164 1.24 0.51 17.17
C PRO A 164 2.27 0.65 16.06
N SER A 165 2.00 1.54 15.12
CA SER A 165 2.86 1.86 13.98
C SER A 165 3.09 3.35 13.84
N VAL A 166 4.12 3.74 13.10
CA VAL A 166 4.48 5.13 12.83
C VAL A 166 4.94 5.28 11.38
N LEU A 167 4.48 6.33 10.71
CA LEU A 167 5.02 6.83 9.46
C LEU A 167 5.74 8.15 9.73
N ASP A 168 7.05 8.21 9.51
CA ASP A 168 7.83 9.45 9.57
C ASP A 168 8.02 10.02 8.17
N PHE A 169 7.36 11.11 7.86
CA PHE A 169 7.48 11.80 6.57
C PHE A 169 8.86 12.42 6.33
N GLY A 170 9.65 12.59 7.38
CA GLY A 170 10.94 13.26 7.32
C GLY A 170 10.83 14.80 7.34
N PRO A 171 11.97 15.48 7.23
CA PRO A 171 12.04 16.95 7.35
C PRO A 171 11.31 17.69 6.23
N ALA A 172 11.13 17.07 5.06
CA ALA A 172 10.42 17.65 3.92
C ALA A 172 8.92 17.30 3.92
N SER A 173 8.40 16.75 5.04
CA SER A 173 6.98 16.44 5.25
C SER A 173 6.39 15.52 4.15
N VAL A 174 5.10 15.63 3.92
CA VAL A 174 4.34 14.82 2.95
C VAL A 174 4.92 14.94 1.53
N ASP A 175 5.35 16.13 1.12
CA ASP A 175 5.89 16.35 -0.23
C ASP A 175 7.19 15.60 -0.45
N GLY A 176 8.09 15.59 0.54
CA GLY A 176 9.34 14.84 0.46
C GLY A 176 9.13 13.33 0.55
N TRP A 177 8.18 12.88 1.35
CA TRP A 177 7.79 11.48 1.42
C TRP A 177 7.20 11.00 0.08
N LEU A 178 6.24 11.75 -0.48
CA LEU A 178 5.63 11.41 -1.76
C LEU A 178 6.67 11.35 -2.89
N SER A 179 7.61 12.30 -2.91
CA SER A 179 8.71 12.28 -3.88
C SER A 179 9.58 11.02 -3.75
N ARG A 180 9.83 10.53 -2.52
CA ARG A 180 10.57 9.28 -2.30
C ARG A 180 9.78 8.06 -2.76
N VAL A 181 8.47 7.98 -2.43
CA VAL A 181 7.60 6.88 -2.86
C VAL A 181 7.57 6.81 -4.39
N ILE A 182 7.30 7.93 -5.06
CA ILE A 182 7.30 8.01 -6.52
C ILE A 182 8.66 7.62 -7.12
N ALA A 183 9.76 8.11 -6.54
CA ALA A 183 11.10 7.76 -7.00
C ALA A 183 11.42 6.26 -6.83
N THR A 184 10.88 5.63 -5.80
CA THR A 184 11.03 4.18 -5.57
C THR A 184 10.22 3.39 -6.59
N GLU A 185 8.97 3.77 -6.82
CA GLU A 185 8.11 3.16 -7.86
C GLU A 185 8.72 3.32 -9.26
N LEU A 186 9.14 4.54 -9.61
CA LEU A 186 9.79 4.79 -10.92
C LEU A 186 11.12 4.05 -11.08
N ARG A 187 11.86 3.79 -10.00
CA ARG A 187 13.07 2.95 -10.06
C ARG A 187 12.72 1.48 -10.21
N ALA A 188 11.71 0.99 -9.49
CA ALA A 188 11.20 -0.36 -9.67
C ALA A 188 10.74 -0.59 -11.11
N ASP A 189 10.05 0.39 -11.73
CA ASP A 189 9.68 0.36 -13.14
C ASP A 189 10.89 0.37 -14.09
N GLN A 190 12.00 1.01 -13.70
CA GLN A 190 13.24 1.03 -14.49
C GLN A 190 14.09 -0.22 -14.29
N ASP A 191 13.97 -0.88 -13.14
CA ASP A 191 14.72 -2.10 -12.83
C ASP A 191 14.14 -3.33 -13.55
N GLU A 192 12.89 -3.26 -14.06
CA GLU A 192 12.23 -4.32 -14.81
C GLU A 192 11.62 -3.79 -16.13
N LEU A 193 12.46 -3.37 -17.08
CA LEU A 193 12.03 -2.83 -18.38
C LEU A 193 12.34 -3.80 -19.51
N LEU A 194 11.31 -4.17 -20.29
CA LEU A 194 11.48 -4.86 -21.57
C LEU A 194 11.47 -3.86 -22.74
N ASP A 195 12.65 -3.54 -23.27
CA ASP A 195 12.79 -2.79 -24.51
C ASP A 195 12.68 -3.73 -25.72
N VAL A 196 11.50 -3.77 -26.30
CA VAL A 196 11.21 -4.64 -27.45
C VAL A 196 12.01 -4.22 -28.70
N ALA A 197 12.21 -2.91 -28.90
CA ALA A 197 12.92 -2.37 -30.07
C ALA A 197 14.42 -2.71 -30.02
N GLN A 198 15.04 -2.58 -28.85
CA GLN A 198 16.43 -2.91 -28.62
C GLN A 198 16.65 -4.37 -28.23
N ARG A 199 15.59 -5.12 -28.00
CA ARG A 199 15.63 -6.51 -27.51
C ARG A 199 16.46 -6.65 -26.25
N GLN A 200 16.23 -5.75 -25.32
CA GLN A 200 16.88 -5.71 -24.02
C GLN A 200 15.87 -5.83 -22.91
N LEU A 201 16.21 -6.60 -21.90
CA LEU A 201 15.49 -6.68 -20.64
C LEU A 201 16.40 -6.11 -19.55
N VAL A 202 15.89 -5.15 -18.79
CA VAL A 202 16.53 -4.69 -17.55
C VAL A 202 15.93 -5.48 -16.41
N VAL A 203 16.77 -6.11 -15.61
CA VAL A 203 16.38 -6.89 -14.41
C VAL A 203 17.41 -6.63 -13.33
N ASP A 204 16.97 -6.17 -12.15
CA ASP A 204 17.84 -5.83 -11.02
C ASP A 204 19.02 -4.91 -11.45
N GLY A 205 18.72 -3.89 -12.29
CA GLY A 205 19.70 -2.94 -12.83
C GLY A 205 20.68 -3.52 -13.87
N ARG A 206 20.54 -4.81 -14.25
CA ARG A 206 21.37 -5.45 -15.28
C ARG A 206 20.65 -5.47 -16.62
N ARG A 207 21.35 -5.12 -17.70
CA ARG A 207 20.84 -5.22 -19.06
C ARG A 207 21.14 -6.61 -19.63
N VAL A 208 20.08 -7.30 -20.06
CA VAL A 208 20.13 -8.64 -20.62
C VAL A 208 19.66 -8.57 -22.08
N HIS A 209 20.52 -8.96 -23.02
CA HIS A 209 20.16 -9.03 -24.42
C HIS A 209 19.34 -10.28 -24.73
N LEU A 210 18.20 -10.07 -25.41
CA LEU A 210 17.30 -11.12 -25.85
C LEU A 210 17.44 -11.34 -27.38
N THR A 211 17.20 -12.55 -27.83
CA THR A 211 16.96 -12.81 -29.26
C THR A 211 15.54 -12.31 -29.63
N LYS A 212 15.25 -12.20 -30.92
CA LYS A 212 13.91 -11.82 -31.39
C LYS A 212 12.82 -12.73 -30.77
N LEU A 213 13.00 -14.04 -30.85
CA LEU A 213 12.02 -15.01 -30.35
C LEU A 213 11.87 -14.94 -28.83
N GLU A 214 12.96 -14.75 -28.08
CA GLU A 214 12.89 -14.55 -26.62
C GLU A 214 12.13 -13.27 -26.27
N THR A 215 12.36 -12.17 -27.01
CA THR A 215 11.64 -10.92 -26.84
C THR A 215 10.14 -11.09 -27.12
N ASP A 216 9.79 -11.75 -28.22
CA ASP A 216 8.40 -11.96 -28.61
C ASP A 216 7.65 -12.86 -27.60
N VAL A 217 8.29 -13.94 -27.12
CA VAL A 217 7.73 -14.80 -26.06
C VAL A 217 7.53 -14.01 -24.76
N LEU A 218 8.56 -13.26 -24.33
CA LEU A 218 8.47 -12.51 -23.09
C LEU A 218 7.42 -11.39 -23.21
N ARG A 219 7.36 -10.68 -24.32
CA ARG A 219 6.33 -9.68 -24.60
C ARG A 219 4.91 -10.28 -24.48
N CYS A 220 4.67 -11.42 -25.14
CA CYS A 220 3.37 -12.09 -25.07
C CYS A 220 2.97 -12.46 -23.64
N LEU A 221 3.92 -12.88 -22.80
CA LEU A 221 3.66 -13.18 -21.37
C LEU A 221 3.41 -11.91 -20.55
N VAL A 222 4.17 -10.83 -20.78
CA VAL A 222 4.05 -9.54 -20.09
C VAL A 222 2.75 -8.82 -20.43
N GLU A 223 2.30 -8.87 -21.68
CA GLU A 223 1.01 -8.33 -22.13
C GLU A 223 -0.21 -9.07 -21.54
N ASN A 224 0.02 -10.24 -20.91
CA ASN A 224 -1.02 -11.04 -20.25
C ASN A 224 -0.74 -11.21 -18.74
N PRO A 225 -0.69 -10.14 -17.96
CA PRO A 225 -0.32 -10.19 -16.55
C PRO A 225 -1.31 -11.06 -15.76
N ASN A 226 -0.78 -11.90 -14.86
CA ASN A 226 -1.55 -12.81 -13.99
C ASN A 226 -2.39 -13.87 -14.73
N ARG A 227 -2.25 -14.00 -16.05
CA ARG A 227 -2.94 -15.01 -16.87
C ARG A 227 -1.97 -16.06 -17.37
N VAL A 228 -2.46 -17.30 -17.47
CA VAL A 228 -1.70 -18.36 -18.10
C VAL A 228 -1.87 -18.23 -19.60
N VAL A 229 -0.76 -18.05 -20.32
CA VAL A 229 -0.72 -18.11 -21.79
C VAL A 229 -0.44 -19.55 -22.19
N ASP A 230 -1.38 -20.17 -22.87
CA ASP A 230 -1.24 -21.55 -23.31
C ASP A 230 -0.22 -21.68 -24.46
N ARG A 231 0.24 -22.91 -24.65
CA ARG A 231 1.28 -23.21 -25.66
C ARG A 231 0.84 -22.90 -27.08
N ALA A 232 -0.42 -23.16 -27.40
CA ALA A 232 -0.95 -22.92 -28.77
C ALA A 232 -1.00 -21.41 -29.04
N THR A 233 -1.41 -20.61 -28.07
CA THR A 233 -1.37 -19.14 -28.14
C THR A 233 0.05 -18.63 -28.36
N LEU A 234 1.05 -19.12 -27.61
CA LEU A 234 2.44 -18.72 -27.81
C LEU A 234 2.94 -19.09 -29.20
N LEU A 235 2.63 -20.30 -29.70
CA LEU A 235 3.03 -20.73 -31.06
C LEU A 235 2.41 -19.84 -32.13
N ARG A 236 1.14 -19.50 -32.00
CA ARG A 236 0.44 -18.64 -32.96
C ARG A 236 0.99 -17.20 -32.94
N GLU A 237 1.10 -16.60 -31.77
CA GLU A 237 1.50 -15.19 -31.64
C GLU A 237 2.98 -14.94 -31.96
N VAL A 238 3.86 -15.91 -31.71
CA VAL A 238 5.31 -15.73 -31.87
C VAL A 238 5.85 -16.35 -33.14
N TRP A 239 5.30 -17.49 -33.56
CA TRP A 239 5.78 -18.22 -34.75
C TRP A 239 4.81 -18.25 -35.93
N GLY A 240 3.54 -17.83 -35.69
CA GLY A 240 2.50 -17.89 -36.73
C GLY A 240 2.04 -19.30 -37.07
N TYR A 241 2.22 -20.26 -36.15
CA TYR A 241 1.81 -21.64 -36.34
C TYR A 241 0.40 -21.88 -35.80
N ASP A 242 -0.49 -22.39 -36.63
CA ASP A 242 -1.86 -22.76 -36.22
C ASP A 242 -1.96 -24.17 -35.62
N ASP A 243 -0.93 -25.03 -35.88
CA ASP A 243 -0.89 -26.41 -35.36
C ASP A 243 0.22 -26.57 -34.31
N PRO A 244 -0.12 -27.02 -33.08
CA PRO A 244 0.84 -27.24 -32.01
C PRO A 244 1.72 -28.49 -32.19
N GLY A 245 1.82 -29.06 -33.38
CA GLY A 245 2.58 -30.29 -33.68
C GLY A 245 3.93 -30.31 -32.99
N GLY A 246 4.18 -31.29 -32.15
CA GLY A 246 5.38 -31.84 -31.52
C GLY A 246 6.64 -31.02 -31.25
N SER A 247 6.67 -29.73 -31.56
CA SER A 247 7.86 -28.90 -31.53
C SER A 247 8.13 -28.30 -30.11
N ASN A 248 9.28 -28.58 -29.52
CA ASN A 248 9.72 -28.05 -28.21
C ASN A 248 10.27 -26.62 -28.30
N VAL A 249 9.86 -25.82 -29.30
CA VAL A 249 10.41 -24.45 -29.49
C VAL A 249 10.04 -23.49 -28.37
N VAL A 250 8.82 -23.57 -27.86
CA VAL A 250 8.36 -22.73 -26.73
C VAL A 250 9.17 -23.03 -25.48
N GLU A 251 9.30 -24.30 -25.13
CA GLU A 251 10.07 -24.77 -23.98
C GLU A 251 11.54 -24.35 -24.06
N ALA A 252 12.12 -24.44 -25.26
CA ALA A 252 13.50 -24.02 -25.50
C ALA A 252 13.69 -22.53 -25.28
N GLN A 253 12.75 -21.70 -25.75
CA GLN A 253 12.80 -20.23 -25.51
C GLN A 253 12.59 -19.89 -24.05
N VAL A 254 11.59 -20.46 -23.39
CA VAL A 254 11.35 -20.23 -21.96
C VAL A 254 12.58 -20.65 -21.12
N LYS A 255 13.19 -21.79 -21.44
CA LYS A 255 14.42 -22.24 -20.77
C LYS A 255 15.58 -21.25 -20.99
N SER A 256 15.71 -20.72 -22.22
CA SER A 256 16.75 -19.74 -22.54
C SER A 256 16.53 -18.41 -21.82
N ILE A 257 15.29 -17.91 -21.78
CA ILE A 257 14.93 -16.70 -21.03
C ILE A 257 15.23 -16.90 -19.54
N ARG A 258 14.77 -17.99 -18.92
CA ARG A 258 15.05 -18.31 -17.50
C ARG A 258 16.54 -18.32 -17.19
N ARG A 259 17.37 -18.92 -18.07
CA ARG A 259 18.83 -18.88 -17.88
C ARG A 259 19.39 -17.47 -17.90
N LYS A 260 18.85 -16.59 -18.74
CA LYS A 260 19.25 -15.17 -18.84
C LYS A 260 18.77 -14.35 -17.64
N LEU A 261 17.61 -14.69 -17.10
CA LEU A 261 17.08 -14.08 -15.87
C LEU A 261 17.89 -14.44 -14.60
N GLY A 262 18.63 -15.56 -14.62
CA GLY A 262 19.47 -15.96 -13.47
C GLY A 262 18.62 -16.20 -12.21
N ASP A 263 18.90 -15.43 -11.15
CA ASP A 263 18.20 -15.57 -9.85
C ASP A 263 16.69 -15.28 -9.97
N ARG A 264 16.29 -14.47 -10.96
CA ARG A 264 14.89 -14.20 -11.31
C ARG A 264 14.27 -15.25 -12.24
N SER A 265 14.89 -16.39 -12.44
CA SER A 265 14.37 -17.46 -13.33
C SER A 265 12.96 -17.93 -12.96
N GLY A 266 12.57 -17.83 -11.69
CA GLY A 266 11.22 -18.12 -11.20
C GLY A 266 10.15 -17.12 -11.66
N ALA A 267 10.52 -15.97 -12.25
CA ALA A 267 9.58 -14.97 -12.77
C ALA A 267 8.64 -15.51 -13.87
N ILE A 268 9.07 -16.55 -14.60
CA ILE A 268 8.21 -17.28 -15.54
C ILE A 268 7.85 -18.61 -14.90
N GLU A 269 6.60 -18.78 -14.53
CA GLU A 269 6.08 -20.03 -13.97
C GLU A 269 5.55 -20.95 -15.06
N THR A 270 5.79 -22.26 -14.92
CA THR A 270 5.17 -23.29 -15.75
C THR A 270 3.92 -23.81 -15.08
N VAL A 271 2.76 -23.64 -15.72
CA VAL A 271 1.51 -24.28 -15.32
C VAL A 271 1.37 -25.57 -16.08
N ARG A 272 1.66 -26.71 -15.40
CA ARG A 272 1.73 -28.05 -16.01
C ARG A 272 0.46 -28.37 -16.80
N GLY A 273 0.63 -28.83 -18.05
CA GLY A 273 -0.47 -29.19 -18.94
C GLY A 273 -1.25 -28.02 -19.52
N VAL A 274 -0.91 -26.75 -19.17
CA VAL A 274 -1.61 -25.55 -19.64
C VAL A 274 -0.67 -24.64 -20.41
N GLY A 275 0.38 -24.09 -19.77
CA GLY A 275 1.25 -23.10 -20.41
C GLY A 275 2.19 -22.40 -19.45
N TYR A 276 2.37 -21.10 -19.66
CA TYR A 276 3.30 -20.27 -18.91
C TYR A 276 2.63 -18.97 -18.46
N ARG A 277 3.09 -18.42 -17.33
CA ARG A 277 2.67 -17.09 -16.86
C ARG A 277 3.82 -16.34 -16.23
N ILE A 278 3.71 -15.03 -16.21
CA ILE A 278 4.53 -14.16 -15.38
C ILE A 278 3.97 -14.18 -13.94
N VAL A 279 4.84 -14.36 -12.94
CA VAL A 279 4.44 -14.33 -11.53
C VAL A 279 4.12 -12.88 -11.11
N PRO A 280 3.17 -12.70 -10.17
CA PRO A 280 2.93 -11.40 -9.56
C PRO A 280 4.24 -10.84 -8.96
N GLY A 281 4.54 -9.55 -9.22
CA GLY A 281 5.77 -8.90 -8.76
C GLY A 281 6.95 -8.93 -9.74
N PHE A 282 6.83 -9.63 -10.88
CA PHE A 282 7.71 -9.48 -12.03
C PHE A 282 6.88 -8.99 -13.22
N GLN A 283 6.85 -7.70 -13.44
CA GLN A 283 6.09 -7.07 -14.53
C GLN A 283 6.97 -6.04 -15.25
N PRO A 284 7.93 -6.51 -16.08
CA PRO A 284 8.71 -5.59 -16.88
C PRO A 284 7.79 -4.85 -17.86
N HIS A 285 7.73 -3.52 -17.76
CA HIS A 285 6.97 -2.72 -18.69
C HIS A 285 7.59 -2.82 -20.09
N ALA A 286 6.78 -3.13 -21.09
CA ALA A 286 7.21 -3.07 -22.49
C ALA A 286 7.31 -1.58 -22.89
N ALA A 287 8.52 -1.06 -23.00
CA ALA A 287 8.75 0.23 -23.64
C ALA A 287 8.60 0.05 -25.15
N GLY A 288 7.55 0.60 -25.70
CA GLY A 288 7.41 0.59 -27.14
C GLY A 288 6.13 1.19 -27.65
N ALA A 289 6.21 2.21 -28.37
CA ALA A 289 5.45 2.86 -29.42
C ALA A 289 4.98 4.29 -29.14
N ASP A 290 4.90 4.78 -27.89
CA ASP A 290 4.42 6.14 -27.63
C ASP A 290 5.21 6.92 -26.55
N ALA A 291 6.54 6.81 -26.55
CA ALA A 291 7.38 7.75 -25.80
C ALA A 291 7.59 9.01 -26.67
N PRO A 292 7.22 10.22 -26.20
CA PRO A 292 7.56 11.44 -26.90
C PRO A 292 9.08 11.57 -26.98
N LYS A 293 9.61 11.74 -28.19
CA LYS A 293 11.03 12.00 -28.43
C LYS A 293 11.52 13.12 -27.52
N PRO A 294 12.68 12.98 -26.89
CA PRO A 294 13.31 14.09 -26.18
C PRO A 294 13.51 15.23 -27.20
N ARG A 295 13.04 16.42 -26.83
CA ARG A 295 13.30 17.64 -27.63
C ARG A 295 14.79 17.89 -27.57
N ASP A 296 15.38 17.86 -28.76
CA ASP A 296 16.75 18.25 -29.00
C ASP A 296 16.91 19.72 -28.55
N SER A 297 17.63 19.96 -27.48
CA SER A 297 18.00 21.29 -27.03
C SER A 297 19.35 21.68 -27.64
N SER A 298 19.34 21.79 -28.98
CA SER A 298 20.41 22.43 -29.72
C SER A 298 19.79 23.37 -30.75
N GLU A 299 19.44 24.55 -30.26
CA GLU A 299 19.41 25.80 -31.05
C GLU A 299 19.11 26.99 -30.08
N ALA A 300 20.13 27.69 -29.71
CA ALA A 300 20.35 29.10 -29.60
C ALA A 300 21.48 29.44 -28.64
#